data_a2ed3341773bd866bf53d1189b378dcf
#
_entry.id   a2ed3341773bd866bf53d1189b378dcf
#
_cell.length_a   1.000
_cell.length_b   1.000
_cell.length_c   1.000
_cell.angle_alpha   90.00
_cell.angle_beta   90.00
_cell.angle_gamma   90.00
#
_symmetry.space_group_name_H-M   'P 1'
#
loop_
_entity.id
_entity.type
_entity.pdbx_description
1 polymer ?
#
loop_
_entity_poly.entity_id
_entity_poly.type
_entity_poly.pdbx_seq_one_letter_code
_entity_poly.pdbx_strand_id
1 'polypeptide(L)'
;MNKKRAHGQSHSTRPVRTGAPKWVRFTREEVELLIEELAKKGYPPSMIGLILRDQYGVPLVRQIAGKKVVQILEEKGLAPKIPEDLYNLIKKAVNIRRHLFEHPKDKKAKRGLEETESKIRRLVRYYVEVGKLPQGWRYEPEKAELLVSGAQ
;
A
#
# COMPACT_ATOMS: atom_id res chain seq x y z
N MET A 1 9.55 -21.62 -1.86
CA MET A 1 9.08 -22.34 -0.66
C MET A 1 7.62 -22.00 -0.44
N ASN A 2 6.73 -22.99 -0.56
CA ASN A 2 5.30 -22.74 -0.36
C ASN A 2 5.03 -22.41 1.10
N LYS A 3 4.61 -21.18 1.38
CA LYS A 3 4.05 -20.85 2.69
C LYS A 3 2.86 -21.77 2.93
N LYS A 4 2.88 -22.54 4.01
CA LYS A 4 1.69 -23.30 4.44
C LYS A 4 0.54 -22.30 4.50
N ARG A 5 -0.49 -22.52 3.70
CA ARG A 5 -1.71 -21.72 3.74
C ARG A 5 -2.33 -21.89 5.12
N ALA A 6 -2.87 -20.82 5.69
CA ALA A 6 -3.65 -20.90 6.90
C ALA A 6 -4.78 -21.91 6.68
N HIS A 7 -4.98 -22.85 7.62
CA HIS A 7 -5.99 -23.90 7.51
C HIS A 7 -7.42 -23.34 7.66
N GLY A 8 -7.59 -22.14 8.22
CA GLY A 8 -8.88 -21.48 8.35
C GLY A 8 -9.40 -20.96 7.01
N GLN A 9 -10.67 -21.19 6.72
CA GLN A 9 -11.35 -20.67 5.53
C GLN A 9 -12.13 -19.38 5.84
N SER A 10 -12.14 -18.92 7.08
CA SER A 10 -12.82 -17.71 7.50
C SER A 10 -12.03 -16.49 7.03
N HIS A 11 -12.67 -15.62 6.26
CA HIS A 11 -12.13 -14.34 5.79
C HIS A 11 -13.26 -13.35 5.56
N SER A 12 -12.94 -12.07 5.63
CA SER A 12 -13.90 -11.00 5.33
C SER A 12 -14.23 -10.97 3.84
N THR A 13 -15.50 -10.97 3.52
CA THR A 13 -15.99 -10.81 2.16
C THR A 13 -16.62 -9.44 1.98
N ARG A 14 -16.49 -8.87 0.78
CA ARG A 14 -17.17 -7.62 0.46
C ARG A 14 -18.68 -7.89 0.27
N PRO A 15 -19.54 -6.92 0.68
CA PRO A 15 -20.97 -7.03 0.41
C PRO A 15 -21.23 -7.19 -1.10
N VAL A 16 -22.22 -8.02 -1.44
CA VAL A 16 -22.62 -8.26 -2.83
C VAL A 16 -23.24 -7.01 -3.49
N ARG A 17 -23.73 -6.07 -2.68
CA ARG A 17 -24.33 -4.82 -3.17
C ARG A 17 -23.34 -3.98 -3.97
N THR A 18 -23.73 -3.57 -5.16
CA THR A 18 -22.92 -2.77 -6.08
C THR A 18 -23.10 -1.26 -5.90
N GLY A 19 -24.21 -0.81 -5.31
CA GLY A 19 -24.54 0.60 -5.10
C GLY A 19 -24.21 1.12 -3.70
N ALA A 20 -24.16 2.44 -3.55
CA ALA A 20 -24.00 3.09 -2.27
C ALA A 20 -25.17 2.75 -1.33
N PRO A 21 -24.94 2.41 -0.06
CA PRO A 21 -25.99 2.19 0.91
C PRO A 21 -26.79 3.47 1.17
N LYS A 22 -28.10 3.35 1.39
CA LYS A 22 -29.02 4.48 1.61
C LYS A 22 -28.67 5.34 2.84
N TRP A 23 -27.95 4.79 3.80
CA TRP A 23 -27.54 5.48 5.03
C TRP A 23 -26.29 6.35 4.87
N VAL A 24 -25.56 6.24 3.75
CA VAL A 24 -24.40 7.10 3.47
C VAL A 24 -24.91 8.45 3.00
N ARG A 25 -24.51 9.50 3.71
CA ARG A 25 -24.94 10.89 3.45
C ARG A 25 -23.97 11.67 2.59
N PHE A 26 -22.76 11.16 2.40
CA PHE A 26 -21.70 11.84 1.68
C PHE A 26 -21.91 11.78 0.17
N THR A 27 -21.79 12.94 -0.46
CA THR A 27 -21.74 13.08 -1.92
C THR A 27 -20.36 12.64 -2.45
N ARG A 28 -20.28 12.47 -3.77
CA ARG A 28 -19.01 12.14 -4.42
C ARG A 28 -17.95 13.21 -4.15
N GLU A 29 -18.31 14.48 -4.28
CA GLU A 29 -17.40 15.61 -4.13
C GLU A 29 -16.86 15.72 -2.70
N GLU A 30 -17.71 15.54 -1.72
CA GLU A 30 -17.31 15.52 -0.31
C GLU A 30 -16.32 14.39 0.00
N VAL A 31 -16.54 13.19 -0.56
CA VAL A 31 -15.60 12.08 -0.40
C VAL A 31 -14.26 12.38 -1.07
N GLU A 32 -14.25 12.99 -2.25
CA GLU A 32 -13.02 13.40 -2.94
C GLU A 32 -12.25 14.46 -2.15
N LEU A 33 -12.92 15.43 -1.53
CA LEU A 33 -12.30 16.44 -0.65
C LEU A 33 -11.71 15.80 0.63
N LEU A 34 -12.43 14.88 1.28
CA LEU A 34 -11.93 14.17 2.45
C LEU A 34 -10.68 13.33 2.12
N ILE A 35 -10.64 12.70 0.93
CA ILE A 35 -9.47 11.96 0.47
C ILE A 35 -8.27 12.91 0.30
N GLU A 36 -8.48 14.08 -0.28
CA GLU A 36 -7.44 15.09 -0.48
C GLU A 36 -6.89 15.60 0.86
N GLU A 37 -7.77 15.92 1.82
CA GLU A 37 -7.35 16.34 3.16
C GLU A 37 -6.52 15.29 3.90
N LEU A 38 -6.97 14.02 3.85
CA LEU A 38 -6.27 12.93 4.49
C LEU A 38 -4.91 12.65 3.82
N ALA A 39 -4.83 12.77 2.50
CA ALA A 39 -3.58 12.65 1.77
C ALA A 39 -2.59 13.78 2.14
N LYS A 40 -3.05 15.04 2.26
CA LYS A 40 -2.25 16.17 2.72
C LYS A 40 -1.75 16.00 4.17
N LYS A 41 -2.49 15.27 5.00
CA LYS A 41 -2.06 14.86 6.36
C LYS A 41 -1.02 13.72 6.35
N GLY A 42 -0.63 13.21 5.17
CA GLY A 42 0.40 12.16 5.02
C GLY A 42 -0.12 10.73 5.18
N TYR A 43 -1.43 10.49 5.20
CA TYR A 43 -1.96 9.14 5.27
C TYR A 43 -1.79 8.39 3.93
N PRO A 44 -1.31 7.14 3.95
CA PRO A 44 -1.22 6.33 2.74
C PRO A 44 -2.62 5.94 2.22
N PRO A 45 -2.76 5.65 0.91
CA PRO A 45 -4.04 5.34 0.28
C PRO A 45 -4.86 4.24 0.96
N SER A 46 -4.20 3.22 1.51
CA SER A 46 -4.88 2.15 2.24
C SER A 46 -5.49 2.64 3.55
N MET A 47 -4.76 3.48 4.31
CA MET A 47 -5.24 4.08 5.56
C MET A 47 -6.37 5.07 5.31
N ILE A 48 -6.31 5.85 4.25
CA ILE A 48 -7.40 6.75 3.85
C ILE A 48 -8.70 5.97 3.71
N GLY A 49 -8.66 4.81 3.02
CA GLY A 49 -9.83 3.95 2.87
C GLY A 49 -10.37 3.41 4.21
N LEU A 50 -9.49 3.07 5.15
CA LEU A 50 -9.88 2.63 6.50
C LEU A 50 -10.50 3.76 7.32
N ILE A 51 -9.89 4.94 7.31
CA ILE A 51 -10.38 6.12 8.03
C ILE A 51 -11.77 6.51 7.51
N LEU A 52 -11.96 6.54 6.18
CA LEU A 52 -13.26 6.84 5.58
C LEU A 52 -14.33 5.83 6.00
N ARG A 53 -13.98 4.55 6.10
CA ARG A 53 -14.90 3.51 6.56
C ARG A 53 -15.24 3.66 8.04
N ASP A 54 -14.24 3.86 8.91
CA ASP A 54 -14.39 3.73 10.35
C ASP A 54 -14.83 5.04 11.02
N GLN A 55 -14.39 6.19 10.51
CA GLN A 55 -14.70 7.50 11.10
C GLN A 55 -15.84 8.23 10.37
N TYR A 56 -15.88 8.12 9.03
CA TYR A 56 -16.87 8.83 8.21
C TYR A 56 -18.03 7.94 7.75
N GLY A 57 -17.97 6.63 8.01
CA GLY A 57 -19.02 5.70 7.61
C GLY A 57 -19.16 5.51 6.11
N VAL A 58 -18.08 5.74 5.33
CA VAL A 58 -18.01 5.50 3.89
C VAL A 58 -17.50 4.07 3.64
N PRO A 59 -18.37 3.07 3.39
CA PRO A 59 -17.96 1.66 3.41
C PRO A 59 -17.01 1.31 2.25
N LEU A 60 -17.26 1.85 1.08
CA LEU A 60 -16.45 1.64 -0.12
C LEU A 60 -16.45 2.92 -0.97
N VAL A 61 -15.30 3.58 -1.06
CA VAL A 61 -15.11 4.79 -1.86
C VAL A 61 -15.57 4.59 -3.31
N ARG A 62 -15.25 3.43 -3.91
CA ARG A 62 -15.63 3.15 -5.29
C ARG A 62 -17.14 3.13 -5.55
N GLN A 63 -17.95 2.80 -4.55
CA GLN A 63 -19.43 2.78 -4.69
C GLN A 63 -20.02 4.19 -4.74
N ILE A 64 -19.36 5.17 -4.10
CA ILE A 64 -19.83 6.55 -4.01
C ILE A 64 -19.17 7.40 -5.08
N ALA A 65 -17.83 7.39 -5.15
CA ALA A 65 -17.05 8.20 -6.07
C ALA A 65 -16.89 7.60 -7.48
N GLY A 66 -17.25 6.32 -7.68
CA GLY A 66 -17.03 5.60 -8.96
C GLY A 66 -15.58 5.24 -9.25
N LYS A 67 -14.63 5.82 -8.53
CA LYS A 67 -13.17 5.68 -8.71
C LYS A 67 -12.50 5.08 -7.49
N LYS A 68 -11.31 4.52 -7.67
CA LYS A 68 -10.47 4.05 -6.55
C LYS A 68 -9.77 5.26 -5.89
N VAL A 69 -9.43 5.14 -4.60
CA VAL A 69 -8.68 6.18 -3.86
C VAL A 69 -7.40 6.59 -4.61
N VAL A 70 -6.62 5.63 -5.09
CA VAL A 70 -5.37 5.91 -5.82
C VAL A 70 -5.63 6.72 -7.09
N GLN A 71 -6.70 6.42 -7.84
CA GLN A 71 -7.06 7.15 -9.06
C GLN A 71 -7.43 8.61 -8.77
N ILE A 72 -8.17 8.84 -7.67
CA ILE A 72 -8.51 10.20 -7.22
C ILE A 72 -7.24 10.96 -6.83
N LEU A 73 -6.30 10.30 -6.13
CA LEU A 73 -5.03 10.91 -5.77
C LEU A 73 -4.13 11.19 -6.99
N GLU A 74 -4.14 10.32 -8.00
CA GLU A 74 -3.45 10.53 -9.29
C GLU A 74 -4.00 11.76 -10.02
N GLU A 75 -5.32 11.91 -10.09
CA GLU A 75 -5.98 13.08 -10.69
C GLU A 75 -5.68 14.39 -9.95
N LYS A 76 -5.52 14.32 -8.63
CA LYS A 76 -5.18 15.47 -7.77
C LYS A 76 -3.67 15.72 -7.67
N GLY A 77 -2.83 14.91 -8.30
CA GLY A 77 -1.37 15.02 -8.20
C GLY A 77 -0.76 14.69 -6.84
N LEU A 78 -1.53 14.03 -5.96
CA LEU A 78 -1.13 13.64 -4.60
C LEU A 78 -0.76 12.15 -4.49
N ALA A 79 -0.70 11.45 -5.61
CA ALA A 79 -0.35 10.04 -5.61
C ALA A 79 1.12 9.83 -5.22
N PRO A 80 1.44 8.80 -4.41
CA PRO A 80 2.81 8.49 -4.07
C PRO A 80 3.59 8.02 -5.31
N LYS A 81 4.84 8.46 -5.45
CA LYS A 81 5.74 8.09 -6.57
C LYS A 81 5.99 6.58 -6.65
N ILE A 82 6.03 5.92 -5.50
CA ILE A 82 6.22 4.48 -5.39
C ILE A 82 4.91 3.88 -4.88
N PRO A 83 4.39 2.80 -5.48
CA PRO A 83 3.21 2.11 -4.99
C PRO A 83 3.36 1.71 -3.51
N GLU A 84 2.29 1.90 -2.72
CA GLU A 84 2.30 1.72 -1.27
C GLU A 84 2.76 0.32 -0.83
N ASP A 85 2.33 -0.71 -1.53
CA ASP A 85 2.71 -2.10 -1.23
C ASP A 85 4.20 -2.35 -1.43
N LEU A 86 4.79 -1.79 -2.49
CA LEU A 86 6.22 -1.84 -2.74
C LEU A 86 6.99 -1.04 -1.68
N TYR A 87 6.53 0.17 -1.35
CA TYR A 87 7.11 1.00 -0.31
C TYR A 87 7.13 0.28 1.05
N ASN A 88 6.03 -0.34 1.43
CA ASN A 88 5.92 -1.09 2.68
C ASN A 88 6.86 -2.30 2.73
N LEU A 89 7.08 -2.99 1.60
CA LEU A 89 8.06 -4.07 1.52
C LEU A 89 9.50 -3.56 1.63
N ILE A 90 9.82 -2.43 0.99
CA ILE A 90 11.13 -1.78 1.10
C ILE A 90 11.39 -1.36 2.55
N LYS A 91 10.46 -0.68 3.19
CA LYS A 91 10.54 -0.29 4.60
C LYS A 91 10.77 -1.51 5.51
N LYS A 92 10.08 -2.62 5.24
CA LYS A 92 10.28 -3.86 5.97
C LYS A 92 11.68 -4.43 5.75
N ALA A 93 12.21 -4.40 4.53
CA ALA A 93 13.57 -4.88 4.23
C ALA A 93 14.63 -4.04 4.95
N VAL A 94 14.47 -2.70 4.97
CA VAL A 94 15.36 -1.78 5.71
C VAL A 94 15.35 -2.10 7.22
N ASN A 95 14.18 -2.29 7.81
CA ASN A 95 14.08 -2.65 9.23
C ASN A 95 14.75 -3.99 9.57
N ILE A 96 14.60 -5.02 8.69
CA ILE A 96 15.26 -6.30 8.89
C ILE A 96 16.78 -6.16 8.76
N ARG A 97 17.28 -5.31 7.85
CA ARG A 97 18.72 -5.05 7.72
C ARG A 97 19.29 -4.37 8.95
N ARG A 98 18.57 -3.38 9.50
CA ARG A 98 18.97 -2.74 10.76
C ARG A 98 19.05 -3.76 11.90
N HIS A 99 18.05 -4.62 12.02
CA HIS A 99 18.05 -5.71 12.99
C HIS A 99 19.25 -6.64 12.80
N LEU A 100 19.58 -7.04 11.58
CA LEU A 100 20.71 -7.92 11.28
C LEU A 100 22.05 -7.24 11.52
N PHE A 101 22.15 -5.93 11.46
CA PHE A 101 23.36 -5.18 11.85
C PHE A 101 23.61 -5.32 13.36
N GLU A 102 22.55 -5.23 14.17
CA GLU A 102 22.62 -5.41 15.63
C GLU A 102 22.75 -6.89 16.02
N HIS A 103 22.11 -7.80 15.27
CA HIS A 103 22.03 -9.23 15.55
C HIS A 103 22.49 -10.10 14.37
N PRO A 104 23.80 -10.11 14.03
CA PRO A 104 24.31 -10.77 12.81
C PRO A 104 24.15 -12.32 12.80
N LYS A 105 23.94 -12.94 13.96
CA LYS A 105 23.76 -14.40 14.10
C LYS A 105 22.31 -14.87 13.87
N ASP A 106 21.35 -13.97 13.67
CA ASP A 106 19.94 -14.35 13.46
C ASP A 106 19.71 -14.89 12.04
N LYS A 107 19.82 -16.22 11.93
CA LYS A 107 19.58 -16.94 10.67
C LYS A 107 18.13 -16.83 10.16
N LYS A 108 17.16 -16.67 11.08
CA LYS A 108 15.74 -16.54 10.70
C LYS A 108 15.46 -15.17 10.07
N ALA A 109 16.03 -14.11 10.65
CA ALA A 109 15.94 -12.77 10.09
C ALA A 109 16.64 -12.68 8.72
N LYS A 110 17.84 -13.29 8.57
CA LYS A 110 18.54 -13.38 7.28
C LYS A 110 17.68 -14.01 6.20
N ARG A 111 17.07 -15.14 6.48
CA ARG A 111 16.15 -15.79 5.55
C ARG A 111 14.91 -14.93 5.26
N GLY A 112 14.36 -14.27 6.29
CA GLY A 112 13.24 -13.31 6.14
C GLY A 112 13.58 -12.14 5.22
N LEU A 113 14.82 -11.65 5.25
CA LEU A 113 15.33 -10.63 4.35
C LEU A 113 15.34 -11.14 2.91
N GLU A 114 15.96 -12.29 2.65
CA GLU A 114 16.03 -12.90 1.31
C GLU A 114 14.62 -13.11 0.70
N GLU A 115 13.68 -13.63 1.50
CA GLU A 115 12.28 -13.79 1.06
C GLU A 115 11.60 -12.44 0.77
N THR A 116 11.89 -11.40 1.56
CA THR A 116 11.31 -10.05 1.35
C THR A 116 11.89 -9.41 0.10
N GLU A 117 13.19 -9.47 -0.10
CA GLU A 117 13.86 -8.95 -1.31
C GLU A 117 13.39 -9.68 -2.58
N SER A 118 13.19 -10.99 -2.50
CA SER A 118 12.62 -11.76 -3.61
C SER A 118 11.20 -11.28 -3.98
N LYS A 119 10.38 -10.90 -2.98
CA LYS A 119 9.05 -10.31 -3.22
C LYS A 119 9.16 -8.92 -3.86
N ILE A 120 10.08 -8.08 -3.36
CA ILE A 120 10.33 -6.74 -3.92
C ILE A 120 10.70 -6.87 -5.40
N ARG A 121 11.68 -7.71 -5.76
CA ARG A 121 12.12 -7.89 -7.15
C ARG A 121 10.99 -8.33 -8.08
N ARG A 122 10.11 -9.23 -7.62
CA ARG A 122 8.94 -9.67 -8.41
C ARG A 122 7.92 -8.56 -8.58
N LEU A 123 7.65 -7.79 -7.52
CA LEU A 123 6.69 -6.70 -7.56
C LEU A 123 7.19 -5.54 -8.43
N VAL A 124 8.49 -5.24 -8.39
CA VAL A 124 9.14 -4.27 -9.26
C VAL A 124 8.95 -4.63 -10.73
N ARG A 125 9.24 -5.88 -11.10
CA ARG A 125 9.03 -6.35 -12.48
C ARG A 125 7.60 -6.11 -12.93
N TYR A 126 6.62 -6.48 -12.13
CA TYR A 126 5.21 -6.23 -12.42
C TYR A 126 4.90 -4.74 -12.61
N TYR A 127 5.41 -3.85 -11.74
CA TYR A 127 5.12 -2.42 -11.86
C TYR A 127 5.84 -1.74 -13.04
N VAL A 128 6.99 -2.24 -13.46
CA VAL A 128 7.65 -1.81 -14.69
C VAL A 128 6.85 -2.26 -15.93
N GLU A 129 6.37 -3.51 -15.94
CA GLU A 129 5.51 -4.03 -17.02
C GLU A 129 4.18 -3.27 -17.14
N VAL A 130 3.56 -2.91 -16.00
CA VAL A 130 2.30 -2.13 -15.97
C VAL A 130 2.54 -0.63 -16.21
N GLY A 131 3.79 -0.16 -16.28
CA GLY A 131 4.14 1.24 -16.50
C GLY A 131 3.97 2.16 -15.28
N LYS A 132 3.82 1.61 -14.07
CA LYS A 132 3.77 2.40 -12.83
C LYS A 132 5.14 2.82 -12.32
N LEU A 133 6.17 2.14 -12.74
CA LEU A 133 7.56 2.50 -12.50
C LEU A 133 8.27 2.73 -13.84
N PRO A 134 9.27 3.62 -13.88
CA PRO A 134 10.02 3.88 -15.10
C PRO A 134 10.77 2.63 -15.57
N GLN A 135 10.96 2.52 -16.88
CA GLN A 135 11.76 1.46 -17.46
C GLN A 135 13.20 1.54 -16.93
N GLY A 136 13.73 0.39 -16.49
CA GLY A 136 15.08 0.35 -15.90
C GLY A 136 15.12 0.55 -14.38
N TRP A 137 14.00 0.85 -13.72
CA TRP A 137 13.96 0.93 -12.26
C TRP A 137 14.31 -0.42 -11.63
N ARG A 138 15.31 -0.42 -10.77
CA ARG A 138 15.75 -1.62 -10.04
C ARG A 138 15.82 -1.33 -8.55
N TYR A 139 15.52 -2.35 -7.76
CA TYR A 139 15.70 -2.29 -6.32
C TYR A 139 17.19 -2.44 -5.97
N GLU A 140 17.75 -1.38 -5.39
CA GLU A 140 19.10 -1.37 -4.86
C GLU A 140 19.04 -1.32 -3.33
N PRO A 141 19.54 -2.35 -2.66
CA PRO A 141 19.47 -2.44 -1.22
C PRO A 141 20.17 -1.30 -0.48
N GLU A 142 21.25 -0.76 -1.03
CA GLU A 142 22.02 0.33 -0.45
C GLU A 142 21.27 1.66 -0.50
N LYS A 143 20.48 1.88 -1.54
CA LYS A 143 19.64 3.08 -1.71
C LYS A 143 18.26 2.96 -1.04
N ALA A 144 17.95 1.78 -0.49
CA ALA A 144 16.62 1.53 0.10
C ALA A 144 16.32 2.45 1.29
N GLU A 145 17.30 2.82 2.09
CA GLU A 145 17.14 3.76 3.21
C GLU A 145 16.80 5.17 2.73
N LEU A 146 17.43 5.63 1.66
CA LEU A 146 17.13 6.94 1.06
C LEU A 146 15.71 6.98 0.48
N LEU A 147 15.25 5.88 -0.11
CA LEU A 147 13.87 5.78 -0.62
C LEU A 147 12.82 5.84 0.51
N VAL A 148 13.16 5.32 1.69
CA VAL A 148 12.26 5.34 2.85
C VAL A 148 12.28 6.70 3.55
N SER A 149 13.44 7.37 3.64
CA SER A 149 13.55 8.68 4.27
C SER A 149 13.06 9.83 3.39
N GLY A 150 13.20 9.73 2.07
CA GLY A 150 12.79 10.77 1.12
C GLY A 150 11.33 10.69 0.66
N ALA A 151 10.55 9.74 1.14
CA ALA A 151 9.13 9.54 0.77
C ALA A 151 8.14 10.07 1.84
N GLN A 152 8.61 10.94 2.74
CA GLN A 152 7.76 11.68 3.68
C GLN A 152 7.34 13.02 3.09
#